data_bb535f6f93513845fe9907f5d93453f0
#
_entry.id   bb535f6f93513845fe9907f5d93453f0
#
_cell.length_a   1.000
_cell.length_b   1.000
_cell.length_c   1.000
_cell.angle_alpha   90.00
_cell.angle_beta   90.00
_cell.angle_gamma   90.00
#
_symmetry.space_group_name_H-M   'P 1'
#
loop_
_entity.id
_entity.type
_entity.pdbx_description
1 polymer ?
#
loop_
_entity_poly.entity_id
_entity_poly.type
_entity_poly.pdbx_seq_one_letter_code
_entity_poly.pdbx_strand_id
1 'polypeptide(L)'
;LPLIMLIAGCAAACALEVFVREKGANALAGKGKVLIGIIAGILVLIAVYLVAALNLTGPYTFSAESDFRRTADLSAVEYTLTMEATAPVNVRVAYKNTNNLIQNNETDLASGNSDSAVTFTVPEDSELVFFYFSCSEPGVTINSATYTGAQDGSLKLGYTILPSFIADRIQDLSANGNVVQRGVYRQDAIKLWLTSPIIGRGLGGFENGVVSVQDYYYETKYAHNHYVEMLCDLGVLGLAAFVALLGTAVWAMVKTRKQKPLTVMLLAACVCQMFGQAISDVIWSVGGCMPMFFAVLALVALYCGDSLRLKLPHKSKGGAVRWPIAAVSAVFIVLIGLNLVAQSIFYSDDLSLEDLKNCASIDLFEANDYKLSYLISGGNEEGVANQYAQDLAQEESNSITIPLAQYYAGTMQYAAALDTLDHGSDYMRADEEVWQQMFDVYESILDPVGNFTGVQLLEDDSYVQRMVAGYEKLQQVNADQLDEVNLTPANLAFLNRLLAVSELDPYDISAALNIFSEMGLDTASAPDVNQDNAPDYAEVLEGRVTWNGDGSFTAEEDSLVAFNTVLVNEGDYQLTVQAGDLAGVTEAQIDGNPITLDPATGVSTTAPEQWGGGDDSQVAVRVAAGTT
;
A
#
# COMPACT_ATOMS: atom_id res chain seq x y z
N LEU A 1 0.69 10.43 20.50
CA LEU A 1 1.15 9.69 21.69
C LEU A 1 2.63 9.93 21.99
N PRO A 2 3.60 9.81 21.04
CA PRO A 2 5.03 10.01 21.28
C PRO A 2 5.38 11.38 21.85
N LEU A 3 4.79 12.44 21.32
CA LEU A 3 5.02 13.80 21.81
C LEU A 3 4.55 13.98 23.27
N ILE A 4 3.41 13.38 23.63
CA ILE A 4 2.90 13.41 25.00
C ILE A 4 3.83 12.63 25.93
N MET A 5 4.33 11.47 25.51
CA MET A 5 5.29 10.68 26.27
C MET A 5 6.63 11.39 26.42
N LEU A 6 7.10 12.06 25.36
CA LEU A 6 8.32 12.89 25.40
C LEU A 6 8.16 14.05 26.37
N ILE A 7 7.06 14.80 26.29
CA ILE A 7 6.76 15.93 27.19
C ILE A 7 6.64 15.43 28.64
N ALA A 8 5.91 14.34 28.87
CA ALA A 8 5.77 13.74 30.18
C ALA A 8 7.11 13.23 30.73
N GLY A 9 7.94 12.61 29.89
CA GLY A 9 9.29 12.17 30.23
C GLY A 9 10.21 13.34 30.57
N CYS A 10 10.20 14.40 29.78
CA CYS A 10 10.96 15.63 30.06
C CYS A 10 10.48 16.33 31.33
N ALA A 11 9.16 16.43 31.56
CA ALA A 11 8.61 17.03 32.77
C ALA A 11 8.96 16.22 34.02
N ALA A 12 8.88 14.88 33.94
CA ALA A 12 9.29 13.99 35.03
C ALA A 12 10.80 14.10 35.30
N ALA A 13 11.61 14.21 34.27
CA ALA A 13 13.05 14.39 34.38
C ALA A 13 13.42 15.75 35.02
N CYS A 14 12.75 16.84 34.62
CA CYS A 14 12.93 18.16 35.20
C CYS A 14 12.49 18.18 36.69
N ALA A 15 11.34 17.57 37.00
CA ALA A 15 10.86 17.45 38.36
C ALA A 15 11.82 16.64 39.25
N LEU A 16 12.40 15.57 38.69
CA LEU A 16 13.39 14.75 39.37
C LEU A 16 14.72 15.49 39.56
N GLU A 17 15.13 16.32 38.59
CA GLU A 17 16.32 17.18 38.71
C GLU A 17 16.18 18.19 39.85
N VAL A 18 15.04 18.89 39.95
CA VAL A 18 14.74 19.82 41.04
C VAL A 18 14.79 19.08 42.37
N PHE A 19 14.18 17.90 42.46
CA PHE A 19 14.17 17.08 43.67
C PHE A 19 15.58 16.63 44.10
N VAL A 20 16.42 16.22 43.14
CA VAL A 20 17.81 15.79 43.39
C VAL A 20 18.67 16.97 43.78
N ARG A 21 18.47 18.14 43.17
CA ARG A 21 19.21 19.38 43.49
C ARG A 21 18.90 19.89 44.89
N GLU A 22 17.65 19.79 45.36
CA GLU A 22 17.24 20.23 46.70
C GLU A 22 17.62 19.24 47.80
N LYS A 23 17.63 17.95 47.55
CA LYS A 23 17.79 16.90 48.59
C LYS A 23 19.14 16.16 48.55
N GLY A 24 19.96 16.41 47.52
CA GLY A 24 21.26 15.74 47.31
C GLY A 24 21.15 14.36 46.63
N ALA A 25 22.15 14.01 45.81
CA ALA A 25 22.17 12.79 44.96
C ALA A 25 22.03 11.47 45.76
N ASN A 26 22.41 11.48 47.05
CA ASN A 26 22.35 10.31 47.94
C ASN A 26 20.93 9.93 48.37
N ALA A 27 19.95 10.84 48.27
CA ALA A 27 18.57 10.57 48.68
C ALA A 27 17.85 9.62 47.70
N LEU A 28 18.29 9.53 46.45
CA LEU A 28 17.71 8.63 45.43
C LEU A 28 18.35 7.24 45.39
N ALA A 29 19.59 7.09 45.82
CA ALA A 29 20.34 5.84 45.74
C ALA A 29 19.71 4.68 46.54
N GLY A 30 18.94 4.99 47.59
CA GLY A 30 18.22 3.99 48.42
C GLY A 30 16.75 3.77 47.98
N LYS A 31 16.16 4.63 47.14
CA LYS A 31 14.72 4.65 46.84
C LYS A 31 14.34 4.14 45.47
N GLY A 32 15.27 3.61 44.67
CA GLY A 32 14.98 3.08 43.33
C GLY A 32 13.90 2.00 43.32
N LYS A 33 13.87 1.13 44.34
CA LYS A 33 12.81 0.11 44.51
C LYS A 33 11.44 0.74 44.78
N VAL A 34 11.40 1.82 45.56
CA VAL A 34 10.16 2.56 45.86
C VAL A 34 9.66 3.28 44.62
N LEU A 35 10.53 3.88 43.80
CA LEU A 35 10.17 4.52 42.53
C LEU A 35 9.63 3.50 41.53
N ILE A 36 10.29 2.35 41.38
CA ILE A 36 9.79 1.25 40.54
C ILE A 36 8.43 0.77 41.04
N GLY A 37 8.23 0.64 42.38
CA GLY A 37 6.95 0.28 42.95
C GLY A 37 5.84 1.31 42.68
N ILE A 38 6.16 2.61 42.73
CA ILE A 38 5.23 3.69 42.41
C ILE A 38 4.86 3.63 40.91
N ILE A 39 5.85 3.51 40.02
CA ILE A 39 5.61 3.41 38.57
C ILE A 39 4.76 2.16 38.26
N ALA A 40 5.11 1.01 38.81
CA ALA A 40 4.33 -0.22 38.65
C ALA A 40 2.89 -0.05 39.17
N GLY A 41 2.72 0.58 40.34
CA GLY A 41 1.41 0.92 40.91
C GLY A 41 0.58 1.82 40.00
N ILE A 42 1.18 2.86 39.42
CA ILE A 42 0.52 3.76 38.46
C ILE A 42 0.11 2.99 37.19
N LEU A 43 0.98 2.14 36.65
CA LEU A 43 0.66 1.33 35.48
C LEU A 43 -0.49 0.35 35.74
N VAL A 44 -0.51 -0.27 36.94
CA VAL A 44 -1.64 -1.14 37.36
C VAL A 44 -2.93 -0.33 37.47
N LEU A 45 -2.89 0.86 38.07
CA LEU A 45 -4.05 1.74 38.19
C LEU A 45 -4.57 2.18 36.79
N ILE A 46 -3.67 2.50 35.86
CA ILE A 46 -4.04 2.84 34.49
C ILE A 46 -4.67 1.61 33.81
N ALA A 47 -4.10 0.43 33.98
CA ALA A 47 -4.66 -0.81 33.40
C ALA A 47 -6.06 -1.10 33.98
N VAL A 48 -6.24 -1.01 35.29
CA VAL A 48 -7.55 -1.19 35.95
C VAL A 48 -8.55 -0.12 35.48
N TYR A 49 -8.11 1.15 35.38
CA TYR A 49 -8.95 2.22 34.84
C TYR A 49 -9.39 1.92 33.41
N LEU A 50 -8.48 1.52 32.51
CA LEU A 50 -8.80 1.20 31.13
C LEU A 50 -9.77 0.02 31.03
N VAL A 51 -9.53 -1.06 31.77
CA VAL A 51 -10.45 -2.21 31.82
C VAL A 51 -11.84 -1.79 32.31
N ALA A 52 -11.93 -1.01 33.38
CA ALA A 52 -13.20 -0.49 33.87
C ALA A 52 -13.88 0.43 32.86
N ALA A 53 -13.13 1.34 32.25
CA ALA A 53 -13.62 2.33 31.30
C ALA A 53 -14.16 1.70 30.00
N LEU A 54 -13.54 0.62 29.53
CA LEU A 54 -13.98 -0.15 28.36
C LEU A 54 -15.23 -1.02 28.64
N ASN A 55 -15.59 -1.23 29.90
CA ASN A 55 -16.76 -2.01 30.29
C ASN A 55 -17.92 -1.15 30.86
N LEU A 56 -17.67 0.10 31.23
CA LEU A 56 -18.69 1.04 31.67
C LEU A 56 -19.29 1.76 30.46
N THR A 57 -20.27 1.13 29.85
CA THR A 57 -20.97 1.61 28.65
C THR A 57 -22.40 2.01 28.95
N GLY A 58 -22.97 2.85 28.13
CA GLY A 58 -24.35 3.33 28.19
C GLY A 58 -24.90 3.66 26.81
N PRO A 59 -26.03 4.38 26.74
CA PRO A 59 -26.60 4.85 25.48
C PRO A 59 -25.61 5.71 24.67
N TYR A 60 -25.78 5.73 23.36
CA TYR A 60 -25.02 6.60 22.46
C TYR A 60 -25.96 7.65 21.85
N THR A 61 -25.58 8.94 21.94
CA THR A 61 -26.32 10.04 21.36
C THR A 61 -25.56 10.68 20.22
N PHE A 62 -26.15 10.77 19.03
CA PHE A 62 -25.56 11.42 17.87
C PHE A 62 -25.47 12.93 18.09
N SER A 63 -24.29 13.51 17.93
CA SER A 63 -24.06 14.94 18.12
C SER A 63 -24.28 15.78 16.87
N ALA A 64 -24.14 15.19 15.69
CA ALA A 64 -24.35 15.76 14.36
C ALA A 64 -24.63 14.59 13.42
N GLU A 65 -24.79 14.86 12.13
CA GLU A 65 -24.70 13.81 11.12
C GLU A 65 -23.37 13.08 11.33
N SER A 66 -23.46 11.85 11.78
CA SER A 66 -22.29 11.08 12.18
C SER A 66 -22.61 9.59 12.13
N ASP A 67 -21.58 8.84 11.92
CA ASP A 67 -21.55 7.39 12.02
C ASP A 67 -20.64 6.94 13.17
N PHE A 68 -20.91 5.78 13.69
CA PHE A 68 -19.98 5.08 14.57
C PHE A 68 -20.09 3.58 14.37
N ARG A 69 -19.02 2.86 14.66
CA ARG A 69 -19.01 1.40 14.53
C ARG A 69 -18.81 0.71 15.87
N ARG A 70 -19.34 -0.52 15.95
CA ARG A 70 -19.08 -1.47 17.02
C ARG A 70 -18.78 -2.83 16.44
N THR A 71 -18.09 -3.67 17.19
CA THR A 71 -17.69 -5.00 16.76
C THR A 71 -18.17 -6.05 17.74
N ALA A 72 -18.38 -7.25 17.24
CA ALA A 72 -18.59 -8.45 18.04
C ALA A 72 -17.92 -9.65 17.37
N ASP A 73 -17.33 -10.51 18.20
CA ASP A 73 -16.85 -11.83 17.81
C ASP A 73 -18.03 -12.79 17.91
N LEU A 74 -18.55 -13.22 16.76
CA LEU A 74 -19.76 -14.04 16.66
C LEU A 74 -19.47 -15.34 15.94
N SER A 75 -20.08 -16.43 16.44
CA SER A 75 -19.99 -17.74 15.78
C SER A 75 -20.80 -17.78 14.48
N ALA A 76 -20.45 -18.68 13.57
CA ALA A 76 -21.04 -18.86 12.26
C ALA A 76 -22.46 -19.44 12.32
N VAL A 77 -23.45 -18.60 12.56
CA VAL A 77 -24.88 -18.89 12.55
C VAL A 77 -25.69 -17.64 12.24
N GLU A 78 -26.99 -17.80 12.12
CA GLU A 78 -27.94 -16.70 11.98
C GLU A 78 -28.13 -15.93 13.31
N TYR A 79 -28.12 -14.60 13.23
CA TYR A 79 -28.35 -13.68 14.33
C TYR A 79 -29.43 -12.66 13.97
N THR A 80 -30.12 -12.18 14.99
CA THR A 80 -31.07 -11.08 14.87
C THR A 80 -30.64 -9.94 15.77
N LEU A 81 -30.38 -8.77 15.16
CA LEU A 81 -30.07 -7.52 15.85
C LEU A 81 -31.37 -6.75 16.13
N THR A 82 -31.58 -6.35 17.36
CA THR A 82 -32.70 -5.51 17.79
C THR A 82 -32.15 -4.23 18.44
N MET A 83 -32.69 -3.09 18.03
CA MET A 83 -32.24 -1.78 18.51
C MET A 83 -33.40 -1.02 19.15
N GLU A 84 -33.11 -0.29 20.23
CA GLU A 84 -34.03 0.67 20.83
C GLU A 84 -33.44 2.08 20.66
N ALA A 85 -34.07 2.92 19.85
CA ALA A 85 -33.62 4.28 19.59
C ALA A 85 -34.78 5.28 19.72
N THR A 86 -34.43 6.56 19.93
CA THR A 86 -35.46 7.64 20.07
C THR A 86 -36.02 8.10 18.72
N ALA A 87 -35.37 7.79 17.62
CA ALA A 87 -35.80 7.99 16.23
C ALA A 87 -35.09 6.94 15.34
N PRO A 88 -35.49 6.77 14.06
CA PRO A 88 -34.90 5.79 13.17
C PRO A 88 -33.38 5.99 13.01
N VAL A 89 -32.62 4.92 13.22
CA VAL A 89 -31.15 4.87 13.04
C VAL A 89 -30.87 3.75 12.06
N ASN A 90 -30.09 4.04 11.01
CA ASN A 90 -29.65 3.05 10.05
C ASN A 90 -28.51 2.19 10.64
N VAL A 91 -28.53 0.91 10.28
CA VAL A 91 -27.46 -0.01 10.61
C VAL A 91 -27.05 -0.79 9.37
N ARG A 92 -25.74 -0.93 9.16
CA ARG A 92 -25.10 -1.84 8.21
C ARG A 92 -24.28 -2.84 9.00
N VAL A 93 -24.45 -4.11 8.71
CA VAL A 93 -23.72 -5.21 9.33
C VAL A 93 -22.78 -5.79 8.28
N ALA A 94 -21.49 -5.83 8.57
CA ALA A 94 -20.48 -6.38 7.70
C ALA A 94 -19.56 -7.31 8.48
N TYR A 95 -18.80 -8.16 7.80
CA TYR A 95 -17.78 -8.99 8.45
C TYR A 95 -16.44 -8.86 7.75
N LYS A 96 -15.40 -9.26 8.46
CA LYS A 96 -14.06 -9.44 7.90
C LYS A 96 -13.59 -10.85 8.20
N ASN A 97 -13.09 -11.52 7.17
CA ASN A 97 -12.27 -12.71 7.29
C ASN A 97 -10.77 -12.33 7.29
N THR A 98 -9.88 -13.31 7.33
CA THR A 98 -8.44 -13.06 7.33
C THR A 98 -8.00 -12.25 6.12
N ASN A 99 -8.49 -12.55 4.91
CA ASN A 99 -8.13 -11.82 3.69
C ASN A 99 -8.67 -10.39 3.71
N ASN A 100 -9.93 -10.20 4.10
CA ASN A 100 -10.51 -8.86 4.26
C ASN A 100 -9.73 -8.00 5.28
N LEU A 101 -9.25 -8.61 6.39
CA LEU A 101 -8.41 -7.89 7.36
C LEU A 101 -7.10 -7.44 6.73
N ILE A 102 -6.48 -8.31 5.93
CA ILE A 102 -5.23 -8.05 5.23
C ILE A 102 -5.40 -6.94 4.19
N GLN A 103 -6.40 -7.05 3.32
CA GLN A 103 -6.71 -6.08 2.26
C GLN A 103 -7.38 -4.80 2.76
N ASN A 104 -7.77 -4.77 4.05
CA ASN A 104 -8.53 -3.67 4.68
C ASN A 104 -9.88 -3.37 4.02
N ASN A 105 -10.50 -4.37 3.43
CA ASN A 105 -11.86 -4.34 2.92
C ASN A 105 -12.83 -5.07 3.86
N GLU A 106 -14.10 -5.16 3.51
CA GLU A 106 -15.14 -5.84 4.31
C GLU A 106 -16.28 -6.31 3.39
N THR A 107 -16.98 -7.34 3.83
CA THR A 107 -18.12 -7.88 3.10
C THR A 107 -19.42 -7.64 3.88
N ASP A 108 -20.42 -7.09 3.22
CA ASP A 108 -21.71 -6.78 3.83
C ASP A 108 -22.54 -8.04 4.08
N LEU A 109 -23.19 -8.09 5.22
CA LEU A 109 -24.10 -9.18 5.60
C LEU A 109 -25.57 -8.76 5.55
N ALA A 110 -25.88 -7.56 6.04
CA ALA A 110 -27.22 -7.02 6.05
C ALA A 110 -27.23 -5.52 6.30
N SER A 111 -28.30 -4.86 5.88
CA SER A 111 -28.60 -3.48 6.23
C SER A 111 -30.05 -3.34 6.66
N GLY A 112 -30.35 -2.30 7.46
CA GLY A 112 -31.70 -2.03 7.97
C GLY A 112 -31.74 -0.79 8.85
N ASN A 113 -32.80 -0.64 9.62
CA ASN A 113 -32.95 0.45 10.56
C ASN A 113 -33.52 -0.01 11.91
N SER A 114 -33.54 0.88 12.90
CA SER A 114 -34.01 0.58 14.26
C SER A 114 -35.52 0.32 14.37
N ASP A 115 -36.32 0.53 13.31
CA ASP A 115 -37.77 0.29 13.33
C ASP A 115 -38.13 -1.18 13.20
N SER A 116 -37.18 -2.01 12.72
CA SER A 116 -37.35 -3.46 12.56
C SER A 116 -36.11 -4.20 13.03
N ALA A 117 -36.29 -5.48 13.37
CA ALA A 117 -35.15 -6.36 13.66
C ALA A 117 -34.37 -6.67 12.35
N VAL A 118 -33.06 -6.65 12.41
CA VAL A 118 -32.17 -6.95 11.28
C VAL A 118 -31.58 -8.33 11.46
N THR A 119 -31.92 -9.26 10.56
CA THR A 119 -31.40 -10.64 10.58
C THR A 119 -30.22 -10.75 9.61
N PHE A 120 -29.16 -11.44 10.03
CA PHE A 120 -27.96 -11.68 9.23
C PHE A 120 -27.34 -13.02 9.58
N THR A 121 -26.64 -13.63 8.63
CA THR A 121 -25.92 -14.89 8.83
C THR A 121 -24.43 -14.65 8.83
N VAL A 122 -23.73 -15.07 9.87
CA VAL A 122 -22.28 -14.97 10.00
C VAL A 122 -21.64 -16.17 9.29
N PRO A 123 -20.74 -15.97 8.32
CA PRO A 123 -20.02 -17.05 7.64
C PRO A 123 -19.02 -17.79 8.55
N GLU A 124 -18.64 -19.02 8.16
CA GLU A 124 -17.69 -19.83 8.92
C GLU A 124 -16.28 -19.25 8.97
N ASP A 125 -15.90 -18.48 7.98
CA ASP A 125 -14.59 -17.82 7.86
C ASP A 125 -14.53 -16.44 8.53
N SER A 126 -15.62 -16.00 9.19
CA SER A 126 -15.68 -14.69 9.87
C SER A 126 -14.72 -14.62 11.05
N GLU A 127 -13.83 -13.64 11.03
CA GLU A 127 -12.95 -13.29 12.16
C GLU A 127 -13.60 -12.24 13.08
N LEU A 128 -14.39 -11.33 12.52
CA LEU A 128 -15.03 -10.25 13.28
C LEU A 128 -16.22 -9.67 12.52
N VAL A 129 -17.31 -9.39 13.25
CA VAL A 129 -18.51 -8.74 12.70
C VAL A 129 -18.53 -7.27 13.13
N PHE A 130 -18.80 -6.40 12.17
CA PHE A 130 -18.88 -4.95 12.32
C PHE A 130 -20.32 -4.48 12.21
N PHE A 131 -20.70 -3.55 13.07
CA PHE A 131 -22.00 -2.89 13.10
C PHE A 131 -21.77 -1.39 12.92
N TYR A 132 -22.16 -0.84 11.81
CA TYR A 132 -22.09 0.59 11.48
C TYR A 132 -23.44 1.22 11.72
N PHE A 133 -23.50 2.20 12.58
CA PHE A 133 -24.72 2.95 12.90
C PHE A 133 -24.59 4.36 12.36
N SER A 134 -25.60 4.82 11.61
CA SER A 134 -25.63 6.17 11.05
C SER A 134 -26.96 6.84 11.29
N CYS A 135 -26.93 8.16 11.53
CA CYS A 135 -28.11 8.99 11.69
C CYS A 135 -27.82 10.41 11.19
N SER A 136 -28.75 10.97 10.42
CA SER A 136 -28.65 12.35 9.90
C SER A 136 -29.10 13.40 10.91
N GLU A 137 -29.89 13.00 11.94
CA GLU A 137 -30.48 13.93 12.90
C GLU A 137 -29.66 13.99 14.20
N PRO A 138 -29.18 15.17 14.62
CA PRO A 138 -28.52 15.33 15.91
C PRO A 138 -29.49 15.15 17.08
N GLY A 139 -28.99 14.61 18.19
CA GLY A 139 -29.77 14.38 19.40
C GLY A 139 -30.51 13.05 19.45
N VAL A 140 -30.52 12.27 18.38
CA VAL A 140 -31.05 10.90 18.38
C VAL A 140 -30.16 10.03 19.27
N THR A 141 -30.80 9.18 20.08
CA THR A 141 -30.10 8.32 21.05
C THR A 141 -30.47 6.86 20.80
N ILE A 142 -29.45 5.99 20.66
CA ILE A 142 -29.61 4.54 20.74
C ILE A 142 -29.47 4.15 22.21
N ASN A 143 -30.56 3.62 22.80
CA ASN A 143 -30.58 3.18 24.19
C ASN A 143 -29.95 1.81 24.35
N SER A 144 -30.25 0.90 23.45
CA SER A 144 -29.71 -0.47 23.44
C SER A 144 -29.60 -1.02 22.02
N ALA A 145 -28.64 -1.90 21.79
CA ALA A 145 -28.53 -2.73 20.60
C ALA A 145 -28.14 -4.14 21.08
N THR A 146 -29.04 -5.09 20.90
CA THR A 146 -28.90 -6.47 21.37
C THR A 146 -28.97 -7.44 20.20
N TYR A 147 -28.16 -8.46 20.21
CA TYR A 147 -28.20 -9.52 19.22
C TYR A 147 -28.58 -10.83 19.91
N THR A 148 -29.36 -11.65 19.20
CA THR A 148 -29.81 -12.96 19.64
C THR A 148 -29.51 -14.02 18.58
N GLY A 149 -29.04 -15.20 19.00
CA GLY A 149 -28.65 -16.29 18.09
C GLY A 149 -28.01 -17.42 18.87
N ALA A 150 -26.91 -17.99 18.38
CA ALA A 150 -26.15 -18.98 19.18
C ALA A 150 -25.60 -18.37 20.47
N GLN A 151 -25.36 -17.09 20.48
CA GLN A 151 -24.92 -16.31 21.64
C GLN A 151 -25.81 -15.06 21.72
N ASP A 152 -26.39 -14.83 22.88
CA ASP A 152 -27.12 -13.59 23.13
C ASP A 152 -26.17 -12.56 23.73
N GLY A 153 -26.25 -11.31 23.26
CA GLY A 153 -25.38 -10.25 23.76
C GLY A 153 -25.88 -8.86 23.46
N SER A 154 -25.12 -7.87 23.91
CA SER A 154 -25.38 -6.46 23.66
C SER A 154 -24.13 -5.73 23.19
N LEU A 155 -24.28 -4.84 22.23
CA LEU A 155 -23.22 -3.99 21.75
C LEU A 155 -22.88 -2.88 22.75
N LYS A 156 -21.63 -2.58 22.94
CA LYS A 156 -21.13 -1.51 23.81
C LYS A 156 -21.26 -0.16 23.09
N LEU A 157 -22.37 0.55 23.24
CA LEU A 157 -22.68 1.74 22.46
C LEU A 157 -21.84 2.96 22.86
N GLY A 158 -22.11 3.57 23.99
CA GLY A 158 -21.42 4.76 24.47
C GLY A 158 -20.49 4.48 25.66
N TYR A 159 -19.33 5.09 25.71
CA TYR A 159 -18.41 4.98 26.85
C TYR A 159 -18.62 6.15 27.82
N THR A 160 -18.84 5.87 29.12
CA THR A 160 -19.23 6.89 30.10
C THR A 160 -18.06 7.66 30.68
N ILE A 161 -16.92 7.01 30.86
CA ILE A 161 -15.73 7.59 31.51
C ILE A 161 -14.49 7.62 30.63
N LEU A 162 -14.56 7.09 29.41
CA LEU A 162 -13.48 7.11 28.43
C LEU A 162 -13.88 8.03 27.28
N PRO A 163 -13.07 9.05 26.93
CA PRO A 163 -13.33 9.86 25.74
C PRO A 163 -13.44 9.00 24.48
N SER A 164 -14.43 9.27 23.63
CA SER A 164 -14.73 8.46 22.43
C SER A 164 -13.50 8.27 21.54
N PHE A 165 -12.71 9.33 21.29
CA PHE A 165 -11.52 9.26 20.47
C PHE A 165 -10.42 8.30 21.00
N ILE A 166 -10.46 7.95 22.32
CA ILE A 166 -9.58 6.93 22.91
C ILE A 166 -10.25 5.56 22.81
N ALA A 167 -11.54 5.49 23.16
CA ALA A 167 -12.29 4.26 23.17
C ALA A 167 -12.32 3.60 21.78
N ASP A 168 -12.63 4.39 20.74
CA ASP A 168 -12.71 3.94 19.35
C ASP A 168 -11.38 3.41 18.80
N ARG A 169 -10.25 3.86 19.37
CA ARG A 169 -8.91 3.36 19.01
C ARG A 169 -8.49 2.07 19.72
N ILE A 170 -9.10 1.75 20.84
CA ILE A 170 -8.69 0.63 21.69
C ILE A 170 -9.59 -0.59 21.49
N GLN A 171 -10.88 -0.36 21.18
CA GLN A 171 -11.88 -1.43 21.14
C GLN A 171 -11.56 -2.52 20.12
N ASP A 172 -10.96 -2.19 18.98
CA ASP A 172 -10.76 -3.08 17.84
C ASP A 172 -9.29 -3.14 17.40
N LEU A 173 -8.36 -3.20 18.37
CA LEU A 173 -6.92 -3.19 18.06
C LEU A 173 -6.51 -4.34 17.12
N SER A 174 -7.11 -5.52 17.25
CA SER A 174 -6.81 -6.69 16.40
C SER A 174 -7.35 -6.55 14.98
N ALA A 175 -8.44 -5.80 14.80
CA ALA A 175 -9.07 -5.54 13.51
C ALA A 175 -8.77 -4.13 12.99
N ASN A 176 -7.86 -3.41 13.64
CA ASN A 176 -7.44 -2.09 13.18
C ASN A 176 -6.57 -2.23 11.94
N GLY A 177 -7.05 -1.72 10.79
CA GLY A 177 -6.35 -1.84 9.51
C GLY A 177 -4.88 -1.42 9.58
N ASN A 178 -4.54 -0.33 10.29
CA ASN A 178 -3.15 0.10 10.46
C ASN A 178 -2.28 -0.90 11.23
N VAL A 179 -2.85 -1.66 12.18
CA VAL A 179 -2.10 -2.67 12.94
C VAL A 179 -1.88 -3.91 12.10
N VAL A 180 -2.92 -4.35 11.38
CA VAL A 180 -2.87 -5.50 10.47
C VAL A 180 -1.90 -5.20 9.32
N GLN A 181 -2.05 -4.07 8.65
CA GLN A 181 -1.18 -3.64 7.56
C GLN A 181 0.31 -3.59 7.96
N ARG A 182 0.62 -3.02 9.11
CA ARG A 182 2.01 -3.07 9.64
C ARG A 182 2.50 -4.48 9.94
N GLY A 183 1.58 -5.41 10.21
CA GLY A 183 1.87 -6.84 10.32
C GLY A 183 2.31 -7.41 8.98
N VAL A 184 1.55 -7.14 7.93
CA VAL A 184 1.83 -7.53 6.54
C VAL A 184 3.16 -6.96 6.08
N TYR A 185 3.38 -5.65 6.21
CA TYR A 185 4.65 -4.99 5.82
C TYR A 185 5.87 -5.66 6.44
N ARG A 186 5.76 -6.09 7.72
CA ARG A 186 6.86 -6.81 8.40
C ARG A 186 7.04 -8.23 7.88
N GLN A 187 5.96 -8.92 7.54
CA GLN A 187 6.05 -10.27 6.96
C GLN A 187 6.70 -10.22 5.59
N ASP A 188 6.28 -9.30 4.74
CA ASP A 188 6.83 -9.14 3.40
C ASP A 188 8.27 -8.63 3.44
N ALA A 189 8.59 -7.71 4.36
CA ALA A 189 9.98 -7.33 4.59
C ALA A 189 10.87 -8.52 5.01
N ILE A 190 10.34 -9.48 5.79
CA ILE A 190 11.09 -10.70 6.14
C ILE A 190 11.24 -11.61 4.91
N LYS A 191 10.18 -11.78 4.09
CA LYS A 191 10.29 -12.54 2.82
C LYS A 191 11.37 -11.91 1.93
N LEU A 192 11.34 -10.59 1.77
CA LEU A 192 12.30 -9.85 0.97
C LEU A 192 13.73 -9.96 1.52
N TRP A 193 13.92 -9.80 2.84
CA TRP A 193 15.24 -9.99 3.47
C TRP A 193 15.83 -11.37 3.20
N LEU A 194 15.02 -12.43 3.16
CA LEU A 194 15.50 -13.79 2.90
C LEU A 194 16.09 -13.96 1.49
N THR A 195 15.83 -13.06 0.54
CA THR A 195 16.45 -13.07 -0.80
C THR A 195 17.91 -12.61 -0.76
N SER A 196 18.29 -11.74 0.20
CA SER A 196 19.69 -11.29 0.40
C SER A 196 20.03 -11.11 1.89
N PRO A 197 20.14 -12.22 2.67
CA PRO A 197 20.11 -12.15 4.13
C PRO A 197 21.38 -11.56 4.76
N ILE A 198 22.54 -11.63 4.10
CA ILE A 198 23.84 -11.25 4.70
C ILE A 198 24.11 -9.75 4.55
N ILE A 199 24.02 -9.24 3.32
CA ILE A 199 24.38 -7.85 2.97
C ILE A 199 23.18 -6.97 2.65
N GLY A 200 21.99 -7.54 2.53
CA GLY A 200 20.78 -6.84 2.09
C GLY A 200 20.77 -6.55 0.59
N ARG A 201 19.81 -5.74 0.16
CA ARG A 201 19.59 -5.36 -1.25
C ARG A 201 20.14 -3.96 -1.60
N GLY A 202 20.77 -3.29 -0.67
CA GLY A 202 21.22 -1.90 -0.80
C GLY A 202 20.25 -0.90 -0.16
N LEU A 203 20.60 0.37 -0.17
CA LEU A 203 19.74 1.45 0.33
C LEU A 203 18.47 1.53 -0.51
N GLY A 204 17.32 1.63 0.15
CA GLY A 204 16.02 1.55 -0.51
C GLY A 204 15.60 0.14 -0.93
N GLY A 205 16.32 -0.88 -0.48
CA GLY A 205 16.06 -2.27 -0.82
C GLY A 205 14.67 -2.76 -0.46
N PHE A 206 14.06 -2.23 0.62
CA PHE A 206 12.67 -2.48 0.95
C PHE A 206 11.72 -1.76 -0.03
N GLU A 207 11.88 -0.44 -0.22
CA GLU A 207 11.03 0.39 -1.08
C GLU A 207 10.94 -0.16 -2.50
N ASN A 208 12.08 -0.49 -3.10
CA ASN A 208 12.15 -0.95 -4.49
C ASN A 208 11.85 -2.45 -4.67
N GLY A 209 11.96 -3.25 -3.60
CA GLY A 209 11.84 -4.69 -3.72
C GLY A 209 10.58 -5.30 -3.12
N VAL A 210 9.81 -4.55 -2.30
CA VAL A 210 8.68 -5.12 -1.55
C VAL A 210 7.58 -5.66 -2.46
N VAL A 211 7.32 -5.02 -3.61
CA VAL A 211 6.31 -5.46 -4.59
C VAL A 211 6.56 -6.91 -5.02
N SER A 212 7.82 -7.32 -5.19
CA SER A 212 8.17 -8.68 -5.63
C SER A 212 7.76 -9.81 -4.67
N VAL A 213 7.36 -9.50 -3.43
CA VAL A 213 7.03 -10.48 -2.39
C VAL A 213 5.63 -10.30 -1.79
N GLN A 214 4.86 -9.32 -2.28
CA GLN A 214 3.49 -9.05 -1.83
C GLN A 214 2.55 -10.19 -2.26
N ASP A 215 1.56 -10.47 -1.43
CA ASP A 215 0.48 -11.40 -1.74
C ASP A 215 -0.79 -10.67 -2.27
N TYR A 216 -0.83 -9.35 -2.17
CA TYR A 216 -1.76 -8.41 -2.78
C TYR A 216 -1.07 -7.04 -2.89
N TYR A 217 -1.52 -6.19 -3.82
CA TYR A 217 -0.87 -4.89 -4.04
C TYR A 217 -1.18 -3.90 -2.92
N TYR A 218 -0.16 -3.24 -2.42
CA TYR A 218 -0.24 -2.06 -1.56
C TYR A 218 0.99 -1.20 -1.76
N GLU A 219 0.80 0.10 -1.79
CA GLU A 219 1.90 1.04 -1.87
C GLU A 219 2.44 1.36 -0.47
N THR A 220 3.72 1.14 -0.25
CA THR A 220 4.41 1.57 0.95
C THR A 220 5.89 1.79 0.71
N LYS A 221 6.38 2.91 1.20
CA LYS A 221 7.80 3.26 1.17
C LYS A 221 8.60 2.61 2.30
N TYR A 222 7.95 2.19 3.37
CA TYR A 222 8.60 1.78 4.62
C TYR A 222 7.95 0.56 5.25
N ALA A 223 8.77 -0.32 5.84
CA ALA A 223 8.32 -1.50 6.60
C ALA A 223 7.62 -1.16 7.94
N HIS A 224 7.52 0.12 8.32
CA HIS A 224 7.06 0.56 9.65
C HIS A 224 7.73 -0.18 10.83
N ASN A 225 8.94 -0.64 10.60
CA ASN A 225 9.86 -1.23 11.58
C ASN A 225 11.28 -1.06 11.06
N HIS A 226 11.99 -0.07 11.56
CA HIS A 226 13.32 0.28 11.07
C HIS A 226 14.35 -0.86 11.16
N TYR A 227 14.22 -1.75 12.15
CA TYR A 227 15.15 -2.90 12.26
C TYR A 227 14.95 -3.92 11.15
N VAL A 228 13.70 -4.15 10.73
CA VAL A 228 13.37 -5.05 9.63
C VAL A 228 13.74 -4.41 8.29
N GLU A 229 13.48 -3.11 8.12
CA GLU A 229 13.91 -2.32 6.96
C GLU A 229 15.43 -2.38 6.79
N MET A 230 16.18 -2.19 7.89
CA MET A 230 17.64 -2.32 7.89
C MET A 230 18.11 -3.74 7.50
N LEU A 231 17.33 -4.78 7.82
CA LEU A 231 17.63 -6.13 7.33
C LEU A 231 17.46 -6.24 5.82
N CYS A 232 16.42 -5.62 5.25
CA CYS A 232 16.23 -5.59 3.80
C CYS A 232 17.36 -4.82 3.10
N ASP A 233 17.73 -3.67 3.65
CA ASP A 233 18.70 -2.77 3.02
C ASP A 233 20.15 -3.22 3.22
N LEU A 234 20.52 -3.59 4.45
CA LEU A 234 21.91 -3.81 4.86
C LEU A 234 22.20 -5.23 5.36
N GLY A 235 21.19 -6.08 5.40
CA GLY A 235 21.30 -7.46 5.86
C GLY A 235 21.66 -7.59 7.34
N VAL A 236 21.99 -8.82 7.74
CA VAL A 236 22.41 -9.12 9.12
C VAL A 236 23.68 -8.35 9.51
N LEU A 237 24.58 -8.09 8.58
CA LEU A 237 25.82 -7.36 8.88
C LEU A 237 25.54 -5.91 9.27
N GLY A 238 24.64 -5.21 8.55
CA GLY A 238 24.25 -3.85 8.88
C GLY A 238 23.50 -3.79 10.22
N LEU A 239 22.51 -4.67 10.41
CA LEU A 239 21.79 -4.74 11.69
C LEU A 239 22.72 -5.07 12.86
N ALA A 240 23.68 -6.00 12.70
CA ALA A 240 24.64 -6.34 13.74
C ALA A 240 25.54 -5.14 14.11
N ALA A 241 25.99 -4.37 13.11
CA ALA A 241 26.78 -3.15 13.34
C ALA A 241 25.94 -2.09 14.11
N PHE A 242 24.68 -1.92 13.74
CA PHE A 242 23.77 -1.00 14.41
C PHE A 242 23.48 -1.43 15.85
N VAL A 243 23.18 -2.70 16.08
CA VAL A 243 22.97 -3.26 17.44
C VAL A 243 24.25 -3.14 18.28
N ALA A 244 25.44 -3.32 17.67
CA ALA A 244 26.71 -3.12 18.38
C ALA A 244 26.91 -1.65 18.79
N LEU A 245 26.56 -0.70 17.94
CA LEU A 245 26.57 0.74 18.26
C LEU A 245 25.67 1.04 19.46
N LEU A 246 24.44 0.54 19.44
CA LEU A 246 23.48 0.69 20.54
C LEU A 246 23.95 0.02 21.83
N GLY A 247 24.43 -1.21 21.72
CA GLY A 247 24.97 -1.96 22.85
C GLY A 247 26.12 -1.23 23.50
N THR A 248 26.97 -0.59 22.70
CA THR A 248 28.09 0.25 23.20
C THR A 248 27.58 1.48 23.95
N ALA A 249 26.56 2.17 23.42
CA ALA A 249 25.94 3.31 24.07
C ALA A 249 25.29 2.91 25.41
N VAL A 250 24.50 1.83 25.42
CA VAL A 250 23.87 1.28 26.63
C VAL A 250 24.95 0.87 27.65
N TRP A 251 26.00 0.20 27.21
CA TRP A 251 27.10 -0.22 28.08
C TRP A 251 27.81 0.98 28.72
N ALA A 252 28.09 2.06 27.96
CA ALA A 252 28.65 3.30 28.47
C ALA A 252 27.76 3.91 29.55
N MET A 253 26.47 4.00 29.33
CA MET A 253 25.49 4.50 30.29
C MET A 253 25.44 3.63 31.56
N VAL A 254 25.40 2.31 31.44
CA VAL A 254 25.40 1.37 32.55
C VAL A 254 26.67 1.52 33.40
N LYS A 255 27.83 1.68 32.78
CA LYS A 255 29.09 1.92 33.52
C LYS A 255 29.11 3.25 34.27
N THR A 256 28.52 4.30 33.73
CA THR A 256 28.53 5.67 34.25
C THR A 256 27.40 5.92 35.28
N ARG A 257 26.37 5.05 35.34
CA ARG A 257 25.13 5.26 36.13
C ARG A 257 25.30 5.63 37.60
N LYS A 258 26.38 5.16 38.24
CA LYS A 258 26.67 5.48 39.64
C LYS A 258 27.33 6.86 39.85
N GLN A 259 28.06 7.34 38.83
CA GLN A 259 28.80 8.60 38.89
C GLN A 259 27.93 9.79 38.44
N LYS A 260 27.07 9.58 37.43
CA LYS A 260 26.22 10.61 36.84
C LYS A 260 24.76 10.08 36.69
N PRO A 261 24.08 9.74 37.77
CA PRO A 261 22.80 9.00 37.70
C PRO A 261 21.71 9.76 36.93
N LEU A 262 21.60 11.07 37.13
CA LEU A 262 20.58 11.89 36.45
C LEU A 262 20.85 12.01 34.96
N THR A 263 22.08 12.31 34.56
CA THR A 263 22.48 12.38 33.14
C THR A 263 22.21 11.07 32.42
N VAL A 264 22.59 9.93 33.04
CA VAL A 264 22.36 8.61 32.47
C VAL A 264 20.87 8.32 32.35
N MET A 265 20.07 8.69 33.33
CA MET A 265 18.61 8.48 33.28
C MET A 265 17.96 9.27 32.13
N LEU A 266 18.33 10.53 31.94
CA LEU A 266 17.84 11.37 30.85
C LEU A 266 18.25 10.82 29.50
N LEU A 267 19.53 10.49 29.32
CA LEU A 267 20.03 9.90 28.07
C LEU A 267 19.39 8.54 27.79
N ALA A 268 19.19 7.72 28.82
CA ALA A 268 18.52 6.43 28.68
C ALA A 268 17.05 6.61 28.25
N ALA A 269 16.33 7.59 28.80
CA ALA A 269 14.97 7.91 28.38
C ALA A 269 14.91 8.32 26.91
N CYS A 270 15.83 9.18 26.45
CA CYS A 270 15.92 9.58 25.04
C CYS A 270 16.23 8.37 24.14
N VAL A 271 17.22 7.56 24.51
CA VAL A 271 17.60 6.36 23.76
C VAL A 271 16.44 5.36 23.71
N CYS A 272 15.79 5.06 24.83
CA CYS A 272 14.64 4.17 24.87
C CYS A 272 13.48 4.67 24.02
N GLN A 273 13.18 5.99 24.05
CA GLN A 273 12.13 6.59 23.24
C GLN A 273 12.43 6.44 21.74
N MET A 274 13.63 6.82 21.32
CA MET A 274 14.00 6.80 19.90
C MET A 274 14.10 5.38 19.34
N PHE A 275 14.74 4.48 20.07
CA PHE A 275 14.91 3.09 19.64
C PHE A 275 13.65 2.25 19.83
N GLY A 276 12.89 2.51 20.90
CA GLY A 276 11.62 1.82 21.14
C GLY A 276 10.58 2.16 20.09
N GLN A 277 10.50 3.41 19.65
CA GLN A 277 9.57 3.82 18.60
C GLN A 277 9.95 3.25 17.23
N ALA A 278 11.23 3.11 16.95
CA ALA A 278 11.72 2.50 15.71
C ALA A 278 11.27 1.04 15.47
N ILE A 279 10.75 0.36 16.52
CA ILE A 279 10.16 -0.98 16.40
C ILE A 279 8.79 -0.94 15.71
N SER A 280 8.08 0.17 15.80
CA SER A 280 6.68 0.28 15.35
C SER A 280 6.42 1.42 14.37
N ASP A 281 7.45 2.15 13.98
CA ASP A 281 7.30 3.32 13.11
C ASP A 281 8.60 3.66 12.34
N VAL A 282 8.47 4.56 11.37
CA VAL A 282 9.49 5.00 10.40
C VAL A 282 10.34 6.19 10.86
N ILE A 283 10.41 6.45 12.17
CA ILE A 283 11.04 7.67 12.72
C ILE A 283 12.49 7.91 12.23
N TRP A 284 13.19 6.85 11.88
CA TRP A 284 14.58 6.91 11.41
C TRP A 284 14.73 7.24 9.93
N SER A 285 13.70 6.91 9.14
CA SER A 285 13.65 7.22 7.71
C SER A 285 13.17 8.66 7.47
N VAL A 286 12.73 9.36 8.54
CA VAL A 286 12.38 10.78 8.47
C VAL A 286 13.64 11.63 8.64
N GLY A 287 14.07 12.32 7.58
CA GLY A 287 15.35 13.07 7.53
C GLY A 287 15.58 14.05 8.67
N GLY A 288 14.52 14.68 9.21
CA GLY A 288 14.63 15.58 10.37
C GLY A 288 14.88 14.88 11.70
N CYS A 289 14.58 13.59 11.84
CA CYS A 289 14.75 12.83 13.09
C CYS A 289 16.15 12.20 13.21
N MET A 290 16.76 11.82 12.10
CA MET A 290 18.08 11.18 12.06
C MET A 290 19.19 12.03 12.72
N PRO A 291 19.34 13.34 12.44
CA PRO A 291 20.32 14.18 13.12
C PRO A 291 20.12 14.25 14.63
N MET A 292 18.88 14.28 15.11
CA MET A 292 18.56 14.28 16.56
C MET A 292 19.07 13.00 17.21
N PHE A 293 18.92 11.87 16.56
CA PHE A 293 19.41 10.60 17.05
C PHE A 293 20.94 10.58 17.19
N PHE A 294 21.66 10.99 16.17
CA PHE A 294 23.11 11.07 16.25
C PHE A 294 23.56 12.10 17.30
N ALA A 295 22.83 13.20 17.49
CA ALA A 295 23.08 14.14 18.59
C ALA A 295 22.92 13.48 19.96
N VAL A 296 21.89 12.65 20.17
CA VAL A 296 21.74 11.89 21.43
C VAL A 296 22.87 10.91 21.64
N LEU A 297 23.29 10.17 20.60
CA LEU A 297 24.46 9.27 20.68
C LEU A 297 25.75 10.04 20.97
N ALA A 298 25.94 11.21 20.37
CA ALA A 298 27.09 12.08 20.66
C ALA A 298 27.08 12.57 22.13
N LEU A 299 25.89 12.90 22.67
CA LEU A 299 25.77 13.22 24.09
C LEU A 299 26.10 12.02 25.00
N VAL A 300 25.66 10.80 24.62
CA VAL A 300 26.07 9.59 25.34
C VAL A 300 27.59 9.42 25.30
N ALA A 301 28.21 9.60 24.14
CA ALA A 301 29.66 9.52 23.99
C ALA A 301 30.37 10.61 24.84
N LEU A 302 29.86 11.85 24.84
CA LEU A 302 30.44 12.96 25.56
C LEU A 302 30.37 12.77 27.09
N TYR A 303 29.20 12.35 27.60
CA TYR A 303 28.98 12.28 29.06
C TYR A 303 29.34 10.93 29.68
N CYS A 304 29.30 9.84 28.88
CA CYS A 304 29.51 8.47 29.37
C CYS A 304 30.72 7.77 28.73
N GLY A 305 31.31 8.33 27.68
CA GLY A 305 32.38 7.70 26.91
C GLY A 305 33.68 7.46 27.68
N ASP A 306 33.98 8.27 28.68
CA ASP A 306 35.15 8.08 29.54
C ASP A 306 35.20 6.70 30.22
N SER A 307 34.04 6.11 30.48
CA SER A 307 33.90 4.79 31.08
C SER A 307 34.29 3.65 30.13
N LEU A 308 34.39 3.94 28.84
CA LEU A 308 34.72 2.99 27.75
C LEU A 308 36.17 3.15 27.24
N ARG A 309 36.98 4.00 27.85
CA ARG A 309 38.35 4.17 27.43
C ARG A 309 39.07 2.82 27.42
N LEU A 310 39.33 2.31 26.24
CA LEU A 310 40.21 1.16 26.04
C LEU A 310 41.61 1.56 26.45
N LYS A 311 42.19 0.85 27.42
CA LYS A 311 43.61 0.97 27.75
C LYS A 311 44.40 0.32 26.58
N LEU A 312 44.62 1.07 25.52
CA LEU A 312 45.50 0.63 24.45
C LEU A 312 46.92 0.50 24.99
N PRO A 313 47.69 -0.54 24.58
CA PRO A 313 49.07 -0.69 25.01
C PRO A 313 49.88 0.58 24.72
N HIS A 314 50.74 0.95 25.64
CA HIS A 314 51.44 2.24 25.73
C HIS A 314 52.27 2.67 24.49
N LYS A 315 52.35 1.84 23.45
CA LYS A 315 53.05 2.11 22.18
C LYS A 315 52.14 2.57 21.03
N SER A 316 50.81 2.50 21.12
CA SER A 316 49.96 3.10 20.10
C SER A 316 49.74 4.57 20.46
N LYS A 317 50.39 5.46 19.71
CA LYS A 317 50.06 6.89 19.73
C LYS A 317 48.58 6.97 19.41
N GLY A 318 47.73 7.40 20.35
CA GLY A 318 46.26 7.51 20.19
C GLY A 318 45.81 8.38 19.01
N GLY A 319 46.77 8.97 18.27
CA GLY A 319 46.57 9.61 16.97
C GLY A 319 46.36 8.64 15.80
N ALA A 320 46.89 7.40 15.89
CA ALA A 320 46.82 6.48 14.73
C ALA A 320 45.38 6.03 14.36
N VAL A 321 44.45 5.95 15.33
CA VAL A 321 43.07 5.55 15.08
C VAL A 321 42.18 6.76 14.68
N ARG A 322 42.57 7.98 15.05
CA ARG A 322 41.79 9.19 14.72
C ARG A 322 41.83 9.52 13.23
N TRP A 323 43.00 9.31 12.59
CA TRP A 323 43.14 9.63 11.17
C TRP A 323 42.32 8.74 10.23
N PRO A 324 42.27 7.40 10.39
CA PRO A 324 41.34 6.58 9.61
C PRO A 324 39.88 6.98 9.76
N ILE A 325 39.44 7.24 10.99
CA ILE A 325 38.03 7.70 11.25
C ILE A 325 37.80 9.05 10.58
N ALA A 326 38.69 10.02 10.72
CA ALA A 326 38.59 11.32 10.08
C ALA A 326 38.56 11.19 8.54
N ALA A 327 39.40 10.32 7.99
CA ALA A 327 39.45 10.07 6.54
C ALA A 327 38.14 9.48 6.03
N VAL A 328 37.62 8.44 6.69
CA VAL A 328 36.32 7.84 6.34
C VAL A 328 35.19 8.87 6.45
N SER A 329 35.14 9.65 7.55
CA SER A 329 34.15 10.71 7.71
C SER A 329 34.27 11.78 6.62
N ALA A 330 35.48 12.15 6.22
CA ALA A 330 35.68 13.12 5.14
C ALA A 330 35.19 12.58 3.78
N VAL A 331 35.41 11.29 3.49
CA VAL A 331 34.86 10.64 2.28
C VAL A 331 33.35 10.72 2.29
N PHE A 332 32.65 10.35 3.39
CA PHE A 332 31.20 10.45 3.47
C PHE A 332 30.69 11.88 3.34
N ILE A 333 31.36 12.87 3.93
CA ILE A 333 31.00 14.29 3.77
C ILE A 333 31.10 14.71 2.30
N VAL A 334 32.13 14.26 1.59
CA VAL A 334 32.28 14.56 0.15
C VAL A 334 31.17 13.88 -0.65
N LEU A 335 30.87 12.60 -0.42
CA LEU A 335 29.82 11.87 -1.13
C LEU A 335 28.45 12.50 -0.91
N ILE A 336 28.08 12.85 0.33
CA ILE A 336 26.85 13.56 0.64
C ILE A 336 26.83 14.96 -0.01
N GLY A 337 27.96 15.65 -0.02
CA GLY A 337 28.07 16.94 -0.69
C GLY A 337 27.86 16.84 -2.19
N LEU A 338 28.39 15.81 -2.85
CA LEU A 338 28.18 15.54 -4.27
C LEU A 338 26.71 15.18 -4.58
N ASN A 339 26.07 14.35 -3.75
CA ASN A 339 24.64 14.05 -3.86
C ASN A 339 23.79 15.33 -3.76
N LEU A 340 24.03 16.18 -2.75
CA LEU A 340 23.30 17.47 -2.64
C LEU A 340 23.50 18.40 -3.84
N VAL A 341 24.70 18.40 -4.42
CA VAL A 341 24.96 19.18 -5.66
C VAL A 341 24.20 18.58 -6.83
N ALA A 342 24.24 17.27 -7.02
CA ALA A 342 23.51 16.58 -8.09
C ALA A 342 22.00 16.82 -7.98
N GLN A 343 21.43 16.64 -6.80
CA GLN A 343 20.00 16.93 -6.56
C GLN A 343 19.66 18.40 -6.84
N SER A 344 20.51 19.34 -6.42
CA SER A 344 20.26 20.77 -6.71
C SER A 344 20.27 21.08 -8.20
N ILE A 345 21.05 20.38 -9.00
CA ILE A 345 21.08 20.49 -10.46
C ILE A 345 19.83 19.83 -11.04
N PHE A 346 19.51 18.59 -10.61
CA PHE A 346 18.40 17.79 -11.11
C PHE A 346 17.03 18.50 -10.94
N TYR A 347 16.82 19.17 -9.82
CA TYR A 347 15.60 19.95 -9.54
C TYR A 347 15.67 21.41 -10.03
N SER A 348 16.60 21.75 -10.94
CA SER A 348 16.66 23.07 -11.53
C SER A 348 15.67 23.22 -12.70
N ASP A 349 15.17 24.44 -12.93
CA ASP A 349 14.22 24.73 -14.01
C ASP A 349 14.83 24.56 -15.43
N ASP A 350 16.16 24.64 -15.56
CA ASP A 350 16.89 24.60 -16.85
C ASP A 350 17.73 23.31 -16.99
N LEU A 351 17.19 22.15 -16.62
CA LEU A 351 17.89 20.86 -16.65
C LEU A 351 18.23 20.44 -18.09
N SER A 352 19.52 20.23 -18.38
CA SER A 352 20.01 19.74 -19.68
C SER A 352 20.45 18.28 -19.66
N LEU A 353 20.56 17.64 -20.83
CA LEU A 353 21.09 16.28 -20.95
C LEU A 353 22.54 16.16 -20.43
N GLU A 354 23.34 17.22 -20.58
CA GLU A 354 24.72 17.26 -20.05
C GLU A 354 24.71 17.33 -18.52
N ASP A 355 23.74 18.04 -17.93
CA ASP A 355 23.58 18.08 -16.48
C ASP A 355 23.20 16.71 -15.93
N LEU A 356 22.31 15.98 -16.60
CA LEU A 356 21.95 14.59 -16.22
C LEU A 356 23.16 13.64 -16.25
N LYS A 357 24.02 13.74 -17.29
CA LYS A 357 25.27 12.98 -17.36
C LYS A 357 26.22 13.33 -16.21
N ASN A 358 26.34 14.64 -15.91
CA ASN A 358 27.17 15.10 -14.80
C ASN A 358 26.64 14.59 -13.45
N CYS A 359 25.32 14.68 -13.20
CA CYS A 359 24.69 14.16 -12.00
C CYS A 359 24.94 12.65 -11.85
N ALA A 360 24.70 11.87 -12.91
CA ALA A 360 24.95 10.42 -12.91
C ALA A 360 26.43 10.05 -12.65
N SER A 361 27.37 10.93 -12.97
CA SER A 361 28.81 10.71 -12.77
C SER A 361 29.29 11.03 -11.36
N ILE A 362 28.69 12.00 -10.68
CA ILE A 362 29.15 12.49 -9.37
C ILE A 362 28.35 11.92 -8.20
N ASP A 363 27.11 11.54 -8.43
CA ASP A 363 26.22 10.99 -7.39
C ASP A 363 26.19 9.45 -7.47
N LEU A 364 26.71 8.82 -6.44
CA LEU A 364 26.72 7.35 -6.34
C LEU A 364 25.44 6.77 -5.72
N PHE A 365 24.55 7.61 -5.18
CA PHE A 365 23.34 7.14 -4.48
C PHE A 365 22.11 7.09 -5.38
N GLU A 366 21.94 8.08 -6.27
CA GLU A 366 20.77 8.23 -7.14
C GLU A 366 21.15 8.20 -8.63
N ALA A 367 22.28 7.60 -8.97
CA ALA A 367 22.78 7.55 -10.35
C ALA A 367 21.77 6.98 -11.35
N ASN A 368 20.96 6.01 -10.93
CA ASN A 368 19.98 5.35 -11.79
C ASN A 368 18.84 6.29 -12.21
N ASP A 369 18.37 7.17 -11.31
CA ASP A 369 17.34 8.16 -11.63
C ASP A 369 17.82 9.16 -12.70
N TYR A 370 19.08 9.60 -12.62
CA TYR A 370 19.65 10.50 -13.62
C TYR A 370 19.90 9.80 -14.96
N LYS A 371 20.34 8.52 -14.94
CA LYS A 371 20.51 7.71 -16.15
C LYS A 371 19.19 7.49 -16.86
N LEU A 372 18.14 7.12 -16.11
CA LEU A 372 16.80 6.92 -16.65
C LEU A 372 16.25 8.23 -17.22
N SER A 373 16.36 9.33 -16.47
CA SER A 373 15.94 10.64 -16.92
C SER A 373 16.65 11.08 -18.19
N TYR A 374 17.95 10.77 -18.33
CA TYR A 374 18.72 11.02 -19.56
C TYR A 374 18.11 10.28 -20.76
N LEU A 375 17.80 8.98 -20.62
CA LEU A 375 17.24 8.17 -21.71
C LEU A 375 15.84 8.66 -22.12
N ILE A 376 14.94 8.88 -21.17
CA ILE A 376 13.56 9.32 -21.46
C ILE A 376 13.48 10.76 -21.96
N SER A 377 14.47 11.60 -21.65
CA SER A 377 14.57 12.98 -22.17
C SER A 377 15.20 13.04 -23.58
N GLY A 378 15.40 11.89 -24.22
CA GLY A 378 15.92 11.83 -25.59
C GLY A 378 17.45 11.86 -25.70
N GLY A 379 18.16 11.52 -24.62
CA GLY A 379 19.62 11.34 -24.66
C GLY A 379 20.01 10.18 -25.60
N ASN A 380 20.73 10.50 -26.67
CA ASN A 380 21.05 9.57 -27.77
C ASN A 380 22.54 9.49 -28.12
N GLU A 381 23.44 9.96 -27.25
CA GLU A 381 24.86 9.75 -27.42
C GLU A 381 25.14 8.23 -27.28
N GLU A 382 25.37 7.55 -28.40
CA GLU A 382 25.34 6.10 -28.54
C GLU A 382 26.10 5.33 -27.44
N GLY A 383 27.32 5.74 -27.13
CA GLY A 383 28.13 5.08 -26.08
C GLY A 383 27.56 5.27 -24.67
N VAL A 384 26.98 6.45 -24.39
CA VAL A 384 26.40 6.80 -23.06
C VAL A 384 25.04 6.15 -22.89
N ALA A 385 24.15 6.32 -23.87
CA ALA A 385 22.79 5.78 -23.82
C ALA A 385 22.79 4.25 -23.68
N ASN A 386 23.61 3.54 -24.48
CA ASN A 386 23.73 2.08 -24.39
C ASN A 386 24.27 1.62 -23.03
N GLN A 387 25.27 2.32 -22.48
CA GLN A 387 25.79 1.99 -21.15
C GLN A 387 24.72 2.20 -20.08
N TYR A 388 24.02 3.34 -20.09
CA TYR A 388 22.99 3.65 -19.11
C TYR A 388 21.84 2.64 -19.16
N ALA A 389 21.39 2.29 -20.37
CA ALA A 389 20.35 1.30 -20.55
C ALA A 389 20.78 -0.10 -20.05
N GLN A 390 22.04 -0.52 -20.30
CA GLN A 390 22.58 -1.77 -19.76
C GLN A 390 22.73 -1.76 -18.23
N ASP A 391 23.14 -0.65 -17.66
CA ASP A 391 23.23 -0.51 -16.19
C ASP A 391 21.83 -0.65 -15.56
N LEU A 392 20.83 0.04 -16.12
CA LEU A 392 19.44 0.02 -15.63
C LEU A 392 18.75 -1.32 -15.82
N ALA A 393 19.08 -2.07 -16.88
CA ALA A 393 18.50 -3.39 -17.13
C ALA A 393 18.92 -4.46 -16.08
N GLN A 394 19.84 -4.14 -15.18
CA GLN A 394 20.23 -5.02 -14.06
C GLN A 394 19.41 -4.75 -12.79
N GLU A 395 18.58 -3.70 -12.79
CA GLU A 395 17.81 -3.29 -11.61
C GLU A 395 16.44 -3.98 -11.58
N GLU A 396 16.07 -4.53 -10.42
CA GLU A 396 14.78 -5.17 -10.17
C GLU A 396 13.80 -4.13 -9.60
N SER A 397 13.32 -3.20 -10.43
CA SER A 397 12.40 -2.13 -10.00
C SER A 397 11.38 -1.80 -11.07
N ASN A 398 10.09 -1.80 -10.71
CA ASN A 398 8.99 -1.43 -11.62
C ASN A 398 9.16 0.00 -12.14
N SER A 399 9.63 0.93 -11.33
CA SER A 399 9.88 2.32 -11.71
C SER A 399 10.95 2.49 -12.79
N ILE A 400 11.80 1.49 -13.00
CA ILE A 400 12.83 1.46 -14.04
C ILE A 400 12.38 0.60 -15.22
N THR A 401 11.79 -0.56 -14.97
CA THR A 401 11.45 -1.57 -15.97
C THR A 401 10.57 -1.00 -17.08
N ILE A 402 9.45 -0.38 -16.74
CA ILE A 402 8.50 0.13 -17.75
C ILE A 402 9.09 1.29 -18.55
N PRO A 403 9.65 2.37 -17.94
CA PRO A 403 10.25 3.44 -18.72
C PRO A 403 11.44 2.99 -19.58
N LEU A 404 12.23 2.01 -19.12
CA LEU A 404 13.33 1.45 -19.90
C LEU A 404 12.81 0.64 -21.09
N ALA A 405 11.77 -0.16 -20.91
CA ALA A 405 11.12 -0.90 -22.01
C ALA A 405 10.51 0.06 -23.02
N GLN A 406 9.85 1.14 -22.58
CA GLN A 406 9.33 2.20 -23.45
C GLN A 406 10.47 2.90 -24.25
N TYR A 407 11.60 3.19 -23.60
CA TYR A 407 12.78 3.73 -24.28
C TYR A 407 13.27 2.78 -25.38
N TYR A 408 13.42 1.49 -25.08
CA TYR A 408 13.83 0.50 -26.06
C TYR A 408 12.83 0.35 -27.21
N ALA A 409 11.53 0.32 -26.92
CA ALA A 409 10.49 0.28 -27.93
C ALA A 409 10.52 1.52 -28.83
N GLY A 410 10.60 2.72 -28.25
CA GLY A 410 10.70 4.00 -28.98
C GLY A 410 11.96 4.15 -29.83
N THR A 411 13.04 3.45 -29.48
CA THR A 411 14.28 3.38 -30.26
C THR A 411 14.37 2.16 -31.19
N MET A 412 13.25 1.44 -31.40
CA MET A 412 13.13 0.24 -32.25
C MET A 412 14.06 -0.93 -31.82
N GLN A 413 14.42 -0.99 -30.56
CA GLN A 413 15.19 -2.08 -29.96
C GLN A 413 14.23 -3.09 -29.30
N TYR A 414 13.32 -3.65 -30.09
CA TYR A 414 12.17 -4.42 -29.60
C TYR A 414 12.56 -5.68 -28.81
N ALA A 415 13.61 -6.37 -29.22
CA ALA A 415 14.13 -7.52 -28.46
C ALA A 415 14.56 -7.11 -27.04
N ALA A 416 15.25 -5.98 -26.91
CA ALA A 416 15.69 -5.47 -25.61
C ALA A 416 14.50 -4.98 -24.76
N ALA A 417 13.46 -4.39 -25.38
CA ALA A 417 12.23 -4.03 -24.69
C ALA A 417 11.56 -5.27 -24.10
N LEU A 418 11.37 -6.32 -24.89
CA LEU A 418 10.78 -7.58 -24.43
C LEU A 418 11.65 -8.27 -23.37
N ASP A 419 12.99 -8.29 -23.53
CA ASP A 419 13.92 -8.83 -22.51
C ASP A 419 13.74 -8.12 -21.16
N THR A 420 13.57 -6.80 -21.20
CA THR A 420 13.31 -5.98 -20.01
C THR A 420 11.97 -6.32 -19.35
N LEU A 421 10.89 -6.49 -20.14
CA LEU A 421 9.56 -6.83 -19.65
C LEU A 421 9.48 -8.28 -19.15
N ASP A 422 10.08 -9.24 -19.86
CA ASP A 422 10.13 -10.64 -19.41
C ASP A 422 10.81 -10.75 -18.04
N HIS A 423 11.95 -10.06 -17.86
CA HIS A 423 12.62 -10.00 -16.57
C HIS A 423 11.78 -9.28 -15.52
N GLY A 424 11.21 -8.14 -15.89
CA GLY A 424 10.37 -7.32 -15.00
C GLY A 424 9.13 -8.06 -14.50
N SER A 425 8.50 -8.85 -15.36
CA SER A 425 7.30 -9.61 -15.00
C SER A 425 7.51 -10.62 -13.86
N ASP A 426 8.76 -10.95 -13.50
CA ASP A 426 9.07 -11.80 -12.34
C ASP A 426 8.79 -11.13 -11.00
N TYR A 427 8.72 -9.80 -10.95
CA TYR A 427 8.52 -9.03 -9.73
C TYR A 427 7.41 -7.96 -9.80
N MET A 428 6.63 -7.92 -10.88
CA MET A 428 5.46 -7.02 -10.99
C MET A 428 4.34 -7.41 -10.02
N ARG A 429 4.17 -8.71 -9.76
CA ARG A 429 3.15 -9.26 -8.85
C ARG A 429 1.76 -8.68 -9.17
N ALA A 430 0.99 -8.24 -8.14
CA ALA A 430 -0.34 -7.68 -8.30
C ALA A 430 -0.35 -6.14 -8.53
N ASP A 431 0.72 -5.57 -9.03
CA ASP A 431 0.77 -4.14 -9.40
C ASP A 431 0.04 -3.93 -10.73
N GLU A 432 -1.25 -3.61 -10.65
CA GLU A 432 -2.15 -3.48 -11.79
C GLU A 432 -1.67 -2.45 -12.81
N GLU A 433 -1.24 -1.27 -12.35
CA GLU A 433 -0.78 -0.20 -13.24
C GLU A 433 0.43 -0.63 -14.09
N VAL A 434 1.36 -1.38 -13.49
CA VAL A 434 2.56 -1.87 -14.16
C VAL A 434 2.22 -2.91 -15.22
N TRP A 435 1.26 -3.81 -14.94
CA TRP A 435 0.78 -4.77 -15.95
C TRP A 435 0.08 -4.07 -17.12
N GLN A 436 -0.79 -3.10 -16.85
CA GLN A 436 -1.44 -2.31 -17.89
C GLN A 436 -0.41 -1.61 -18.77
N GLN A 437 0.57 -0.93 -18.17
CA GLN A 437 1.67 -0.29 -18.91
C GLN A 437 2.53 -1.28 -19.70
N MET A 438 2.73 -2.51 -19.20
CA MET A 438 3.42 -3.57 -19.96
C MET A 438 2.67 -3.91 -21.25
N PHE A 439 1.34 -4.04 -21.20
CA PHE A 439 0.52 -4.29 -22.38
C PHE A 439 0.53 -3.08 -23.34
N ASP A 440 0.57 -1.85 -22.83
CA ASP A 440 0.74 -0.65 -23.65
C ASP A 440 2.07 -0.68 -24.43
N VAL A 441 3.15 -1.14 -23.77
CA VAL A 441 4.44 -1.32 -24.47
C VAL A 441 4.34 -2.41 -25.54
N TYR A 442 3.67 -3.53 -25.27
CA TYR A 442 3.44 -4.57 -26.28
C TYR A 442 2.68 -4.03 -27.50
N GLU A 443 1.61 -3.27 -27.26
CA GLU A 443 0.85 -2.63 -28.33
C GLU A 443 1.74 -1.65 -29.13
N SER A 444 2.52 -0.82 -28.46
CA SER A 444 3.44 0.12 -29.11
C SER A 444 4.53 -0.55 -29.97
N ILE A 445 4.90 -1.79 -29.66
CA ILE A 445 5.84 -2.58 -30.46
C ILE A 445 5.15 -3.12 -31.70
N LEU A 446 3.92 -3.65 -31.60
CA LEU A 446 3.20 -4.23 -32.71
C LEU A 446 2.50 -3.19 -33.57
N ASP A 447 2.01 -2.10 -32.98
CA ASP A 447 1.27 -1.05 -33.67
C ASP A 447 1.78 0.37 -33.35
N PRO A 448 3.05 0.72 -33.68
CA PRO A 448 3.68 1.95 -33.27
C PRO A 448 3.04 3.26 -33.81
N VAL A 449 2.10 3.16 -34.73
CA VAL A 449 1.43 4.32 -35.38
C VAL A 449 -0.09 4.18 -35.49
N GLY A 450 -0.71 3.19 -34.86
CA GLY A 450 -2.15 2.96 -34.96
C GLY A 450 -2.63 2.49 -36.36
N ASN A 451 -1.71 2.12 -37.25
CA ASN A 451 -1.98 1.62 -38.62
C ASN A 451 -1.33 0.28 -38.89
N PHE A 452 -0.94 -0.39 -37.83
CA PHE A 452 -0.30 -1.69 -37.88
C PHE A 452 0.88 -1.79 -38.88
N THR A 453 1.88 -0.95 -38.64
CA THR A 453 3.10 -0.94 -39.45
C THR A 453 4.15 -1.95 -38.97
N GLY A 454 3.88 -2.66 -37.87
CA GLY A 454 4.73 -3.72 -37.31
C GLY A 454 4.73 -5.04 -38.10
N VAL A 455 4.39 -5.02 -39.40
CA VAL A 455 4.36 -6.18 -40.30
C VAL A 455 5.64 -7.01 -40.22
N GLN A 456 6.80 -6.36 -40.10
CA GLN A 456 8.09 -7.06 -39.97
C GLN A 456 8.25 -7.83 -38.65
N LEU A 457 7.51 -7.46 -37.61
CA LEU A 457 7.57 -8.13 -36.30
C LEU A 457 6.72 -9.40 -36.27
N LEU A 458 5.73 -9.51 -37.19
CA LEU A 458 4.95 -10.73 -37.37
C LEU A 458 5.70 -11.80 -38.13
N GLU A 459 6.77 -11.45 -38.86
CA GLU A 459 7.67 -12.42 -39.49
C GLU A 459 8.54 -13.17 -38.47
N ASP A 460 8.72 -12.59 -37.27
CA ASP A 460 9.37 -13.22 -36.13
C ASP A 460 8.33 -13.56 -35.06
N ASP A 461 7.77 -14.77 -35.14
CA ASP A 461 6.74 -15.26 -34.21
C ASP A 461 7.22 -15.28 -32.75
N SER A 462 8.53 -15.20 -32.52
CA SER A 462 9.09 -15.15 -31.17
C SER A 462 8.61 -13.95 -30.38
N TYR A 463 8.37 -12.79 -30.99
CA TYR A 463 7.85 -11.60 -30.32
C TYR A 463 6.41 -11.80 -29.85
N VAL A 464 5.55 -12.30 -30.75
CA VAL A 464 4.14 -12.60 -30.43
C VAL A 464 4.05 -13.64 -29.32
N GLN A 465 4.83 -14.72 -29.41
CA GLN A 465 4.83 -15.79 -28.41
C GLN A 465 5.33 -15.29 -27.05
N ARG A 466 6.29 -14.37 -27.00
CA ARG A 466 6.76 -13.75 -25.75
C ARG A 466 5.68 -12.88 -25.11
N MET A 467 4.94 -12.12 -25.91
CA MET A 467 3.82 -11.30 -25.40
C MET A 467 2.69 -12.19 -24.86
N VAL A 468 2.38 -13.30 -25.53
CA VAL A 468 1.43 -14.31 -25.03
C VAL A 468 1.92 -14.94 -23.72
N ALA A 469 3.21 -15.25 -23.60
CA ALA A 469 3.79 -15.76 -22.35
C ALA A 469 3.68 -14.73 -21.20
N GLY A 470 3.77 -13.43 -21.50
CA GLY A 470 3.49 -12.36 -20.53
C GLY A 470 2.04 -12.40 -20.02
N TYR A 471 1.08 -12.63 -20.91
CA TYR A 471 -0.32 -12.84 -20.53
C TYR A 471 -0.52 -14.10 -19.66
N GLU A 472 0.06 -15.25 -20.06
CA GLU A 472 -0.01 -16.48 -19.27
C GLU A 472 0.57 -16.27 -17.84
N LYS A 473 1.60 -15.44 -17.73
CA LYS A 473 2.19 -15.09 -16.45
C LYS A 473 1.26 -14.20 -15.60
N LEU A 474 0.55 -13.26 -16.22
CA LEU A 474 -0.49 -12.48 -15.55
C LEU A 474 -1.59 -13.38 -14.99
N GLN A 475 -2.05 -14.37 -15.76
CA GLN A 475 -3.03 -15.36 -15.28
C GLN A 475 -2.51 -16.15 -14.06
N GLN A 476 -1.22 -16.50 -14.04
CA GLN A 476 -0.61 -17.14 -12.86
C GLN A 476 -0.58 -16.20 -11.66
N VAL A 477 -0.28 -14.92 -11.86
CA VAL A 477 -0.32 -13.90 -10.80
C VAL A 477 -1.72 -13.83 -10.22
N ASN A 478 -2.76 -13.72 -11.03
CA ASN A 478 -4.15 -13.67 -10.57
C ASN A 478 -4.57 -14.96 -9.83
N ALA A 479 -4.05 -16.12 -10.21
CA ALA A 479 -4.31 -17.38 -9.51
C ALA A 479 -3.61 -17.47 -8.14
N ASP A 480 -2.47 -16.80 -7.96
CA ASP A 480 -1.63 -16.90 -6.76
C ASP A 480 -1.81 -15.73 -5.78
N GLN A 481 -2.39 -14.61 -6.21
CA GLN A 481 -2.55 -13.40 -5.41
C GLN A 481 -3.92 -13.33 -4.72
N LEU A 482 -4.00 -12.53 -3.66
CA LEU A 482 -5.26 -12.20 -2.99
C LEU A 482 -6.01 -11.05 -3.69
N ASP A 483 -5.31 -10.32 -4.54
CA ASP A 483 -5.82 -9.19 -5.30
C ASP A 483 -5.76 -9.54 -6.79
N GLU A 484 -6.73 -9.05 -7.54
CA GLU A 484 -6.88 -9.33 -8.95
C GLU A 484 -6.32 -8.16 -9.76
N VAL A 485 -5.55 -8.48 -10.79
CA VAL A 485 -5.03 -7.50 -11.75
C VAL A 485 -5.98 -7.45 -12.94
N ASN A 486 -6.62 -6.30 -13.12
CA ASN A 486 -7.51 -6.05 -14.24
C ASN A 486 -6.79 -5.25 -15.32
N LEU A 487 -7.07 -5.56 -16.58
CA LEU A 487 -6.57 -4.82 -17.72
C LEU A 487 -7.56 -3.72 -18.13
N THR A 488 -7.05 -2.63 -18.69
CA THR A 488 -7.90 -1.60 -19.27
C THR A 488 -8.67 -2.12 -20.48
N PRO A 489 -9.81 -1.52 -20.86
CA PRO A 489 -10.51 -1.91 -22.09
C PRO A 489 -9.61 -1.90 -23.34
N ALA A 490 -8.68 -0.95 -23.43
CA ALA A 490 -7.72 -0.89 -24.54
C ALA A 490 -6.74 -2.08 -24.50
N ASN A 491 -6.19 -2.42 -23.33
CA ASN A 491 -5.32 -3.58 -23.18
C ASN A 491 -6.06 -4.90 -23.50
N LEU A 492 -7.32 -5.04 -23.08
CA LEU A 492 -8.15 -6.22 -23.40
C LEU A 492 -8.40 -6.34 -24.89
N ALA A 493 -8.72 -5.25 -25.58
CA ALA A 493 -8.89 -5.23 -27.01
C ALA A 493 -7.59 -5.60 -27.76
N PHE A 494 -6.46 -5.08 -27.30
CA PHE A 494 -5.16 -5.47 -27.82
C PHE A 494 -4.87 -6.96 -27.56
N LEU A 495 -5.08 -7.44 -26.35
CA LEU A 495 -4.88 -8.85 -25.96
C LEU A 495 -5.72 -9.80 -26.83
N ASN A 496 -6.98 -9.45 -27.08
CA ASN A 496 -7.86 -10.23 -27.95
C ASN A 496 -7.27 -10.39 -29.37
N ARG A 497 -6.77 -9.28 -29.94
CA ARG A 497 -6.09 -9.30 -31.26
C ARG A 497 -4.79 -10.08 -31.21
N LEU A 498 -3.98 -9.91 -30.15
CA LEU A 498 -2.72 -10.62 -29.94
C LEU A 498 -2.94 -12.14 -29.92
N LEU A 499 -3.94 -12.62 -29.17
CA LEU A 499 -4.27 -14.04 -29.10
C LEU A 499 -4.76 -14.59 -30.42
N ALA A 500 -5.61 -13.85 -31.13
CA ALA A 500 -6.07 -14.25 -32.46
C ALA A 500 -4.92 -14.36 -33.45
N VAL A 501 -3.97 -13.42 -33.42
CA VAL A 501 -2.77 -13.46 -34.29
C VAL A 501 -1.83 -14.59 -33.90
N SER A 502 -1.70 -14.92 -32.63
CA SER A 502 -0.80 -15.99 -32.17
C SER A 502 -1.17 -17.38 -32.66
N GLU A 503 -2.41 -17.58 -33.11
CA GLU A 503 -2.91 -18.84 -33.70
C GLU A 503 -2.65 -18.94 -35.20
N LEU A 504 -2.19 -17.85 -35.84
CA LEU A 504 -1.92 -17.84 -37.29
C LEU A 504 -0.55 -18.43 -37.61
N ASP A 505 -0.39 -18.87 -38.87
CA ASP A 505 0.94 -19.11 -39.45
C ASP A 505 1.72 -17.79 -39.46
N PRO A 506 2.95 -17.73 -38.91
CA PRO A 506 3.77 -16.52 -38.85
C PRO A 506 3.97 -15.80 -40.18
N TYR A 507 3.85 -16.55 -41.27
CA TYR A 507 3.96 -16.02 -42.64
C TYR A 507 2.64 -15.50 -43.24
N ASP A 508 1.50 -15.62 -42.53
CA ASP A 508 0.22 -15.09 -42.99
C ASP A 508 -0.04 -13.65 -42.52
N ILE A 509 0.84 -12.74 -42.94
CA ILE A 509 0.81 -11.33 -42.61
C ILE A 509 -0.52 -10.67 -43.01
N SER A 510 -1.12 -11.11 -44.16
CA SER A 510 -2.37 -10.53 -44.62
C SER A 510 -3.55 -10.87 -43.70
N ALA A 511 -3.59 -12.08 -43.15
CA ALA A 511 -4.60 -12.47 -42.19
C ALA A 511 -4.41 -11.73 -40.85
N ALA A 512 -3.16 -11.57 -40.39
CA ALA A 512 -2.86 -10.80 -39.19
C ALA A 512 -3.30 -9.32 -39.30
N LEU A 513 -2.99 -8.66 -40.42
CA LEU A 513 -3.42 -7.28 -40.69
C LEU A 513 -4.95 -7.16 -40.71
N ASN A 514 -5.66 -8.14 -41.25
CA ASN A 514 -7.12 -8.17 -41.25
C ASN A 514 -7.67 -8.28 -39.81
N ILE A 515 -7.10 -9.14 -38.97
CA ILE A 515 -7.50 -9.26 -37.56
C ILE A 515 -7.37 -7.90 -36.85
N PHE A 516 -6.23 -7.22 -36.94
CA PHE A 516 -6.04 -5.92 -36.32
C PHE A 516 -6.94 -4.82 -36.89
N SER A 517 -7.28 -4.89 -38.18
CA SER A 517 -8.18 -3.94 -38.84
C SER A 517 -9.66 -4.20 -38.55
N GLU A 518 -10.09 -5.48 -38.52
CA GLU A 518 -11.49 -5.86 -38.42
C GLU A 518 -11.99 -5.94 -36.97
N MET A 519 -11.15 -6.39 -36.01
CA MET A 519 -11.53 -6.49 -34.61
C MET A 519 -11.54 -5.11 -33.91
N GLY A 520 -10.72 -4.17 -34.38
CA GLY A 520 -10.66 -2.83 -33.79
C GLY A 520 -10.39 -2.88 -32.28
N LEU A 521 -11.15 -2.13 -31.49
CA LEU A 521 -11.11 -2.12 -30.02
C LEU A 521 -12.26 -2.98 -29.45
N ASP A 522 -12.45 -4.20 -29.95
CA ASP A 522 -13.51 -5.12 -29.49
C ASP A 522 -13.09 -5.78 -28.16
N THR A 523 -13.73 -5.39 -27.07
CA THR A 523 -13.54 -5.96 -25.73
C THR A 523 -14.51 -7.10 -25.43
N ALA A 524 -15.56 -7.29 -26.24
CA ALA A 524 -16.62 -8.25 -25.94
C ALA A 524 -16.17 -9.71 -26.00
N SER A 525 -15.10 -10.00 -26.75
CA SER A 525 -14.50 -11.33 -26.85
C SER A 525 -13.22 -11.48 -26.05
N ALA A 526 -12.84 -10.48 -25.24
CA ALA A 526 -11.63 -10.54 -24.44
C ALA A 526 -11.71 -11.67 -23.42
N PRO A 527 -10.59 -12.36 -23.13
CA PRO A 527 -10.59 -13.39 -22.11
C PRO A 527 -10.77 -12.79 -20.71
N ASP A 528 -11.32 -13.61 -19.83
CA ASP A 528 -11.42 -13.32 -18.40
C ASP A 528 -10.02 -13.50 -17.78
N VAL A 529 -9.31 -12.40 -17.56
CA VAL A 529 -7.89 -12.38 -17.15
C VAL A 529 -7.73 -12.83 -15.70
N ASN A 530 -8.67 -12.48 -14.84
CA ASN A 530 -8.65 -12.81 -13.42
C ASN A 530 -9.37 -14.15 -13.09
N GLN A 531 -10.07 -14.75 -14.07
CA GLN A 531 -10.74 -16.04 -13.96
C GLN A 531 -11.86 -16.11 -12.89
N ASP A 532 -12.53 -14.99 -12.66
CA ASP A 532 -13.64 -14.89 -11.70
C ASP A 532 -15.03 -15.08 -12.34
N ASN A 533 -15.10 -15.34 -13.64
CA ASN A 533 -16.26 -15.42 -14.52
C ASN A 533 -16.97 -14.06 -14.77
N ALA A 534 -16.46 -12.95 -14.23
CA ALA A 534 -16.89 -11.61 -14.60
C ALA A 534 -16.11 -11.15 -15.84
N PRO A 535 -16.69 -10.36 -16.75
CA PRO A 535 -15.90 -9.68 -17.76
C PRO A 535 -14.99 -8.64 -17.10
N ASP A 536 -13.70 -8.62 -17.43
CA ASP A 536 -12.73 -7.67 -16.86
C ASP A 536 -13.06 -6.18 -17.11
N TYR A 537 -13.94 -5.89 -18.07
CA TYR A 537 -14.46 -4.55 -18.34
C TYR A 537 -15.73 -4.21 -17.54
N ALA A 538 -16.19 -5.09 -16.66
CA ALA A 538 -17.39 -4.90 -15.85
C ALA A 538 -17.05 -4.69 -14.37
N GLU A 539 -17.80 -3.82 -13.71
CA GLU A 539 -17.63 -3.48 -12.29
C GLU A 539 -19.00 -3.40 -11.60
N VAL A 540 -19.12 -3.99 -10.42
CA VAL A 540 -20.32 -3.86 -9.58
C VAL A 540 -20.15 -2.66 -8.67
N LEU A 541 -20.80 -1.54 -9.01
CA LEU A 541 -20.71 -0.30 -8.25
C LEU A 541 -21.57 -0.33 -6.96
N GLU A 542 -22.72 -1.00 -7.01
CA GLU A 542 -23.65 -1.15 -5.88
C GLU A 542 -24.33 -2.51 -5.96
N GLY A 543 -24.60 -3.11 -4.80
CA GLY A 543 -25.32 -4.38 -4.70
C GLY A 543 -24.42 -5.60 -4.93
N ARG A 544 -25.05 -6.70 -5.39
CA ARG A 544 -24.38 -7.97 -5.59
C ARG A 544 -24.96 -8.73 -6.78
N VAL A 545 -24.08 -9.27 -7.61
CA VAL A 545 -24.47 -10.05 -8.78
C VAL A 545 -23.72 -11.40 -8.83
N THR A 546 -24.30 -12.38 -9.49
CA THR A 546 -23.61 -13.62 -9.86
C THR A 546 -23.35 -13.60 -11.36
N TRP A 547 -22.09 -13.69 -11.76
CA TRP A 547 -21.68 -13.81 -13.15
C TRP A 547 -21.87 -15.25 -13.66
N ASN A 548 -22.42 -15.39 -14.86
CA ASN A 548 -22.81 -16.69 -15.42
C ASN A 548 -21.71 -17.33 -16.30
N GLY A 549 -20.57 -16.64 -16.49
CA GLY A 549 -19.44 -17.11 -17.30
C GLY A 549 -19.65 -17.04 -18.82
N ASP A 550 -20.76 -16.44 -19.28
CA ASP A 550 -21.05 -16.15 -20.69
C ASP A 550 -21.17 -14.63 -20.94
N GLY A 551 -20.64 -13.83 -20.01
CA GLY A 551 -20.74 -12.37 -20.02
C GLY A 551 -22.07 -11.82 -19.48
N SER A 552 -23.04 -12.68 -19.14
CA SER A 552 -24.27 -12.27 -18.47
C SER A 552 -24.15 -12.38 -16.96
N PHE A 553 -25.02 -11.64 -16.24
CA PHE A 553 -25.09 -11.72 -14.78
C PHE A 553 -26.52 -11.76 -14.29
N THR A 554 -26.70 -12.30 -13.09
CA THR A 554 -27.99 -12.30 -12.38
C THR A 554 -27.83 -11.46 -11.12
N ALA A 555 -28.66 -10.43 -10.95
CA ALA A 555 -28.66 -9.59 -9.76
C ALA A 555 -29.25 -10.35 -8.56
N GLU A 556 -28.49 -10.51 -7.48
CA GLU A 556 -28.97 -11.11 -6.23
C GLU A 556 -29.79 -10.13 -5.40
N GLU A 557 -29.51 -8.85 -5.52
CA GLU A 557 -30.23 -7.72 -4.95
C GLU A 557 -30.27 -6.56 -5.94
N ASP A 558 -30.93 -5.44 -5.62
CA ASP A 558 -30.92 -4.26 -6.48
C ASP A 558 -29.48 -3.76 -6.65
N SER A 559 -28.96 -3.88 -7.87
CA SER A 559 -27.54 -3.68 -8.16
C SER A 559 -27.32 -2.65 -9.26
N LEU A 560 -26.23 -1.89 -9.16
CA LEU A 560 -25.72 -1.01 -10.21
C LEU A 560 -24.45 -1.63 -10.76
N VAL A 561 -24.47 -2.00 -12.04
CA VAL A 561 -23.33 -2.62 -12.73
C VAL A 561 -22.87 -1.70 -13.84
N ALA A 562 -21.58 -1.40 -13.88
CA ALA A 562 -20.92 -0.59 -14.88
C ALA A 562 -20.14 -1.47 -15.86
N PHE A 563 -20.04 -1.02 -17.10
CA PHE A 563 -19.25 -1.63 -18.15
C PHE A 563 -18.37 -0.53 -18.76
N ASN A 564 -17.08 -0.68 -18.62
CA ASN A 564 -16.10 0.22 -19.24
C ASN A 564 -15.88 -0.19 -20.69
N THR A 565 -15.82 0.76 -21.58
CA THR A 565 -15.63 0.50 -23.01
C THR A 565 -14.81 1.61 -23.64
N VAL A 566 -14.19 1.32 -24.78
CA VAL A 566 -13.49 2.30 -25.62
C VAL A 566 -14.26 2.49 -26.91
N LEU A 567 -14.63 3.73 -27.22
CA LEU A 567 -15.34 4.07 -28.45
C LEU A 567 -14.33 4.36 -29.56
N VAL A 568 -14.26 3.48 -30.55
CA VAL A 568 -13.22 3.48 -31.59
C VAL A 568 -13.30 4.67 -32.51
N ASN A 569 -14.51 5.05 -32.92
CA ASN A 569 -14.74 6.08 -33.92
C ASN A 569 -15.55 7.23 -33.34
N GLU A 570 -15.26 8.44 -33.78
CA GLU A 570 -16.14 9.58 -33.57
C GLU A 570 -17.48 9.35 -34.26
N GLY A 571 -18.59 9.48 -33.53
CA GLY A 571 -19.92 9.22 -34.09
C GLY A 571 -21.05 9.26 -33.08
N ASP A 572 -22.24 8.96 -33.56
CA ASP A 572 -23.46 8.86 -32.76
C ASP A 572 -23.62 7.41 -32.26
N TYR A 573 -23.67 7.21 -30.94
CA TYR A 573 -23.82 5.91 -30.32
C TYR A 573 -25.20 5.73 -29.68
N GLN A 574 -25.69 4.49 -29.66
CA GLN A 574 -26.95 4.12 -29.04
C GLN A 574 -26.75 2.90 -28.15
N LEU A 575 -27.20 3.00 -26.88
CA LEU A 575 -27.16 1.87 -25.97
C LEU A 575 -28.33 0.91 -26.22
N THR A 576 -28.06 -0.39 -26.26
CA THR A 576 -29.07 -1.46 -26.24
C THR A 576 -28.79 -2.39 -25.07
N VAL A 577 -29.78 -2.53 -24.16
CA VAL A 577 -29.73 -3.45 -23.02
C VAL A 577 -30.59 -4.67 -23.34
N GLN A 578 -30.02 -5.87 -23.18
CA GLN A 578 -30.75 -7.13 -23.26
C GLN A 578 -30.90 -7.70 -21.85
N ALA A 579 -32.15 -8.01 -21.46
CA ALA A 579 -32.43 -8.65 -20.18
C ALA A 579 -33.57 -9.66 -20.33
N GLY A 580 -33.59 -10.68 -19.49
CA GLY A 580 -34.68 -11.64 -19.42
C GLY A 580 -36.02 -10.99 -19.06
N ASP A 581 -35.97 -9.95 -18.24
CA ASP A 581 -37.09 -9.05 -17.94
C ASP A 581 -36.62 -7.59 -17.96
N LEU A 582 -36.88 -6.87 -19.04
CA LEU A 582 -36.54 -5.45 -19.19
C LEU A 582 -37.20 -4.54 -18.13
N ALA A 583 -38.34 -4.97 -17.52
CA ALA A 583 -38.93 -4.23 -16.40
C ALA A 583 -38.04 -4.25 -15.15
N GLY A 584 -37.13 -5.19 -15.04
CA GLY A 584 -36.12 -5.24 -13.99
C GLY A 584 -34.98 -4.24 -14.18
N VAL A 585 -34.80 -3.67 -15.37
CA VAL A 585 -33.81 -2.60 -15.61
C VAL A 585 -34.42 -1.26 -15.24
N THR A 586 -34.04 -0.71 -14.11
CA THR A 586 -34.71 0.46 -13.52
C THR A 586 -34.04 1.79 -13.88
N GLU A 587 -32.77 1.76 -14.24
CA GLU A 587 -31.98 2.95 -14.59
C GLU A 587 -30.89 2.53 -15.59
N ALA A 588 -30.53 3.43 -16.51
CA ALA A 588 -29.35 3.32 -17.34
C ALA A 588 -28.67 4.67 -17.44
N GLN A 589 -27.34 4.68 -17.49
CA GLN A 589 -26.55 5.92 -17.56
C GLN A 589 -25.30 5.69 -18.42
N ILE A 590 -24.81 6.76 -19.02
CA ILE A 590 -23.52 6.81 -19.71
C ILE A 590 -22.72 7.94 -19.10
N ASP A 591 -21.52 7.65 -18.61
CA ASP A 591 -20.62 8.58 -17.92
C ASP A 591 -21.34 9.38 -16.81
N GLY A 592 -22.20 8.69 -16.05
CA GLY A 592 -23.01 9.27 -14.98
C GLY A 592 -24.24 10.07 -15.45
N ASN A 593 -24.46 10.20 -16.76
CA ASN A 593 -25.62 10.90 -17.31
C ASN A 593 -26.78 9.90 -17.53
N PRO A 594 -27.96 10.08 -16.92
CA PRO A 594 -29.06 9.15 -17.06
C PRO A 594 -29.62 9.15 -18.49
N ILE A 595 -29.89 7.96 -19.00
CA ILE A 595 -30.53 7.74 -20.30
C ILE A 595 -31.85 6.99 -20.14
N THR A 596 -32.78 7.21 -21.08
CA THR A 596 -34.07 6.53 -21.09
C THR A 596 -34.02 5.37 -22.08
N LEU A 597 -34.41 4.17 -21.63
CA LEU A 597 -34.58 3.00 -22.48
C LEU A 597 -36.05 2.82 -22.88
N ASP A 598 -36.29 2.36 -24.08
CA ASP A 598 -37.61 1.86 -24.49
C ASP A 598 -37.90 0.54 -23.73
N PRO A 599 -38.94 0.49 -22.88
CA PRO A 599 -39.20 -0.69 -22.05
C PRO A 599 -39.58 -1.94 -22.83
N ALA A 600 -39.88 -1.83 -24.12
CA ALA A 600 -40.23 -2.96 -24.97
C ALA A 600 -39.02 -3.52 -25.74
N THR A 601 -38.04 -2.68 -26.03
CA THR A 601 -36.90 -3.05 -26.89
C THR A 601 -35.55 -2.96 -26.16
N GLY A 602 -35.47 -2.28 -25.00
CA GLY A 602 -34.22 -2.03 -24.28
C GLY A 602 -33.28 -1.04 -24.99
N VAL A 603 -33.73 -0.39 -26.05
CA VAL A 603 -32.92 0.56 -26.81
C VAL A 603 -33.05 1.95 -26.23
N SER A 604 -31.96 2.70 -26.16
CA SER A 604 -31.98 4.09 -25.68
C SER A 604 -32.81 4.98 -26.60
N THR A 605 -33.71 5.78 -26.01
CA THR A 605 -34.59 6.71 -26.72
C THR A 605 -34.09 8.17 -26.68
N THR A 606 -33.04 8.43 -25.91
CA THR A 606 -32.34 9.71 -25.92
C THR A 606 -31.62 9.90 -27.26
N ALA A 607 -31.49 11.15 -27.69
CA ALA A 607 -30.71 11.47 -28.89
C ALA A 607 -29.31 10.89 -28.76
N PRO A 608 -28.75 10.29 -29.83
CA PRO A 608 -27.38 9.79 -29.79
C PRO A 608 -26.42 10.89 -29.33
N GLU A 609 -25.52 10.55 -28.43
CA GLU A 609 -24.44 11.45 -28.05
C GLU A 609 -23.25 11.24 -28.99
N GLN A 610 -22.59 12.33 -29.39
CA GLN A 610 -21.35 12.26 -30.12
C GLN A 610 -20.20 12.03 -29.13
N TRP A 611 -19.49 10.93 -29.29
CA TRP A 611 -18.24 10.68 -28.59
C TRP A 611 -17.04 10.78 -29.54
N GLY A 612 -15.90 11.22 -29.02
CA GLY A 612 -14.63 11.23 -29.74
C GLY A 612 -14.08 9.82 -29.92
N GLY A 613 -13.35 9.57 -31.01
CA GLY A 613 -12.71 8.28 -31.25
C GLY A 613 -11.59 8.01 -30.25
N GLY A 614 -11.62 6.83 -29.60
CA GLY A 614 -10.63 6.39 -28.63
C GLY A 614 -10.88 6.85 -27.20
N ASP A 615 -12.00 7.51 -26.93
CA ASP A 615 -12.36 7.93 -25.57
C ASP A 615 -12.91 6.73 -24.77
N ASP A 616 -12.46 6.60 -23.53
CA ASP A 616 -13.03 5.68 -22.55
C ASP A 616 -14.42 6.18 -22.12
N SER A 617 -15.38 5.27 -22.06
CA SER A 617 -16.73 5.56 -21.60
C SER A 617 -17.24 4.46 -20.67
N GLN A 618 -17.97 4.87 -19.65
CA GLN A 618 -18.61 3.95 -18.71
C GLN A 618 -20.12 3.93 -18.93
N VAL A 619 -20.65 2.75 -19.26
CA VAL A 619 -22.09 2.49 -19.34
C VAL A 619 -22.50 1.76 -18.08
N ALA A 620 -23.46 2.30 -17.30
CA ALA A 620 -23.93 1.61 -16.12
C ALA A 620 -25.44 1.37 -16.17
N VAL A 621 -25.87 0.23 -15.65
CA VAL A 621 -27.29 -0.17 -15.56
C VAL A 621 -27.64 -0.57 -14.15
N ARG A 622 -28.77 -0.06 -13.65
CA ARG A 622 -29.34 -0.50 -12.38
C ARG A 622 -30.40 -1.56 -12.65
N VAL A 623 -30.23 -2.69 -12.00
CA VAL A 623 -31.10 -3.85 -12.16
C VAL A 623 -31.70 -4.29 -10.83
N ALA A 624 -32.98 -4.66 -10.86
CA ALA A 624 -33.67 -5.18 -9.70
C ALA A 624 -33.26 -6.61 -9.37
N ALA A 625 -33.36 -7.01 -8.13
CA ALA A 625 -33.08 -8.37 -7.66
C ALA A 625 -33.79 -9.43 -8.52
N GLY A 626 -33.09 -10.49 -8.91
CA GLY A 626 -33.58 -11.59 -9.74
C GLY A 626 -33.59 -11.33 -11.25
N THR A 627 -33.15 -10.16 -11.71
CA THR A 627 -33.01 -9.84 -13.15
C THR A 627 -31.71 -10.45 -13.67
N THR A 628 -31.77 -11.11 -14.84
CA THR A 628 -30.62 -11.66 -15.56
C THR A 628 -30.45 -10.94 -16.89
#